data_fd05ed3ef5db651babb16f6262bad31f
#
_entry.id   fd05ed3ef5db651babb16f6262bad31f
#
_cell.length_a   1.000
_cell.length_b   1.000
_cell.length_c   1.000
_cell.angle_alpha   90.00
_cell.angle_beta   90.00
_cell.angle_gamma   90.00
#
_symmetry.space_group_name_H-M   'P 1'
#
loop_
_entity.id
_entity.type
_entity.pdbx_description
1 polymer ?
#
loop_
_entity_poly.entity_id
_entity_poly.type
_entity_poly.pdbx_seq_one_letter_code
_entity_poly.pdbx_strand_id
1 'polypeptide(L)' 'MISPLAYVDPAAQIGQNVEIGPFVYIEGDVRIGDACAIM' A
#
# COMPACT_ATOMS: atom_id res chain seq x y z
N MET A 1 2.27 -8.13 1.31
CA MET A 1 3.11 -8.02 0.12
C MET A 1 2.54 -6.98 -0.84
N ILE A 2 3.40 -6.19 -1.42
CA ILE A 2 2.98 -5.13 -2.32
C ILE A 2 3.25 -5.55 -3.76
N SER A 3 2.21 -5.50 -4.60
CA SER A 3 2.37 -5.88 -6.00
C SER A 3 3.33 -4.92 -6.71
N PRO A 4 4.21 -5.42 -7.59
CA PRO A 4 5.08 -4.55 -8.38
C PRO A 4 4.32 -3.65 -9.35
N LEU A 5 3.05 -3.96 -9.61
CA LEU A 5 2.22 -3.14 -10.46
C LEU A 5 1.47 -2.05 -9.69
N ALA A 6 1.63 -1.99 -8.37
CA ALA A 6 1.01 -0.96 -7.57
C ALA A 6 1.95 0.24 -7.43
N TYR A 7 1.38 1.42 -7.38
CA TYR A 7 2.15 2.62 -7.06
C TYR A 7 1.92 3.00 -5.62
N VAL A 8 2.99 3.10 -4.85
CA VAL A 8 2.95 3.54 -3.46
C VAL A 8 3.90 4.71 -3.31
N ASP A 9 3.38 5.85 -2.90
CA ASP A 9 4.22 7.03 -2.69
C ASP A 9 5.18 6.77 -1.53
N PRO A 10 6.46 7.15 -1.65
CA PRO A 10 7.42 6.91 -0.58
C PRO A 10 7.08 7.61 0.73
N ALA A 11 6.23 8.65 0.70
CA ALA A 11 5.79 9.32 1.92
C ALA A 11 4.61 8.62 2.58
N ALA A 12 3.99 7.65 1.92
CA ALA A 12 2.87 6.91 2.50
C ALA A 12 3.36 6.02 3.65
N GLN A 13 2.53 5.89 4.66
CA GLN A 13 2.86 5.04 5.81
C GLN A 13 2.09 3.74 5.72
N ILE A 14 2.83 2.66 5.55
CA ILE A 14 2.27 1.32 5.38
C ILE A 14 2.64 0.49 6.61
N GLY A 15 1.65 -0.15 7.20
CA GLY A 15 1.88 -1.02 8.34
C GLY A 15 2.53 -2.34 7.96
N GLN A 16 2.55 -3.29 8.89
CA GLN A 16 3.14 -4.60 8.68
C GLN A 16 2.11 -5.56 8.10
N ASN A 17 2.59 -6.52 7.33
CA ASN A 17 1.75 -7.58 6.75
C ASN A 17 0.61 -7.02 5.89
N VAL A 18 0.87 -5.92 5.20
CA VAL A 18 -0.10 -5.31 4.29
C VAL A 18 0.04 -5.97 2.92
N GLU A 19 -1.10 -6.27 2.31
CA GLU A 19 -1.14 -6.78 0.95
C GLU A 19 -1.78 -5.75 0.04
N ILE A 20 -1.05 -5.39 -1.03
CA ILE A 20 -1.53 -4.41 -1.99
C ILE A 20 -1.53 -5.06 -3.36
N GLY A 21 -2.70 -5.11 -3.97
CA GLY A 21 -2.87 -5.73 -5.27
C GLY A 21 -2.36 -4.87 -6.42
N PRO A 22 -2.47 -5.39 -7.66
CA PRO A 22 -2.02 -4.63 -8.83
C PRO A 22 -2.90 -3.43 -9.11
N PHE A 23 -2.32 -2.42 -9.76
CA PHE A 23 -3.02 -1.21 -10.20
C PHE A 23 -3.60 -0.39 -9.05
N VAL A 24 -3.07 -0.56 -7.85
CA VAL A 24 -3.44 0.27 -6.70
C VAL A 24 -2.57 1.52 -6.70
N TYR A 25 -3.19 2.65 -6.43
CA TYR A 25 -2.46 3.92 -6.33
C TYR A 25 -2.60 4.46 -4.91
N ILE A 26 -1.47 4.66 -4.24
CA ILE A 26 -1.44 5.15 -2.86
C ILE A 26 -0.66 6.46 -2.82
N GLU A 27 -1.34 7.51 -2.40
CA GLU A 27 -0.73 8.85 -2.32
C GLU A 27 0.06 9.00 -1.03
N GLY A 28 0.86 10.09 -0.97
CA GLY A 28 1.83 10.27 0.10
C GLY A 28 1.23 10.54 1.47
N ASP A 29 0.01 11.06 1.54
CA ASP A 29 -0.64 11.34 2.82
C ASP A 29 -1.54 10.20 3.29
N VAL A 30 -1.42 9.02 2.67
CA VAL A 30 -2.21 7.85 3.04
C VAL A 30 -1.51 7.08 4.16
N ARG A 31 -2.31 6.59 5.08
CA ARG A 31 -1.84 5.76 6.18
C ARG A 31 -2.59 4.45 6.17
N ILE A 32 -1.86 3.35 6.11
CA ILE A 32 -2.45 2.01 6.07
C ILE A 32 -2.04 1.26 7.32
N GLY A 33 -3.02 0.75 8.05
CA GLY A 33 -2.76 -0.01 9.26
C GLY A 33 -2.20 -1.40 8.97
N ASP A 34 -1.86 -2.13 10.04
CA ASP A 34 -1.30 -3.46 9.90
C ASP A 34 -2.32 -4.45 9.37
N ALA A 35 -1.85 -5.45 8.65
CA ALA A 35 -2.65 -6.57 8.14
C ALA A 35 -3.81 -6.15 7.25
N CYS A 36 -3.70 -5.01 6.58
CA CYS A 36 -4.71 -4.57 5.62
C CYS A 36 -4.47 -5.24 4.26
N ALA A 37 -5.56 -5.48 3.53
CA ALA A 37 -5.48 -6.00 2.18
C ALA A 37 -6.21 -5.03 1.24
N ILE A 38 -5.51 -4.62 0.18
CA ILE A 38 -6.04 -3.67 -0.80
C ILE A 38 -5.94 -4.30 -2.18
N MET A 39 -7.03 -4.31 -2.87
CA MET A 39 -7.05 -4.86 -4.23
C MET A 39 -7.49 -3.84 -5.25
#